data_4b512a72d2c19bbea3b4d7f87e909402
#
_entry.id   4b512a72d2c19bbea3b4d7f87e909402
#
_cell.length_a   1.000
_cell.length_b   1.000
_cell.length_c   1.000
_cell.angle_alpha   90.00
_cell.angle_beta   90.00
_cell.angle_gamma   90.00
#
_symmetry.space_group_name_H-M   'P 1'
#
loop_
_entity.id
_entity.type
_entity.pdbx_description
1 polymer ?
#
loop_
_entity_poly.entity_id
_entity_poly.type
_entity_poly.pdbx_seq_one_letter_code
_entity_poly.pdbx_strand_id
1 'polypeptide(L)'
;GLPGFAAEAVLPPATPVVTPAPVTPALPTIAVTLNGRIEQVTIDNINNPLVVISTTAGDMLLELFPAEAPQTVANFLTLADGTKAFTDPATGQQVMRPFYDGLIFHRVIAGFMIQGGSPTGLGDGTPGYEFADEISAVSLGLDKMLVLDEQGMPNPILGVRSQQDFQVRVLQPLYQKLGITSKESLEARVAEVDQLLRTLNVKEIYEMLGYRYLDTLNSRTPVQGVIAMANSGPNSNGSQFFITLADTAWLTGKHTVFGKIRGGVAVLDIIGKTPVNTESRPLQDVTIKTIRPLLR
;
A
#
# COMPACT_ATOMS: atom_id res chain seq x y z
N GLY A 1 -78.65 40.69 7.79
CA GLY A 1 -77.87 39.55 8.21
C GLY A 1 -76.67 39.41 7.31
N LEU A 2 -75.48 39.64 7.85
CA LEU A 2 -74.21 39.33 7.21
C LEU A 2 -73.78 37.92 7.53
N PRO A 3 -73.23 37.09 6.64
CA PRO A 3 -72.78 35.77 6.94
C PRO A 3 -71.40 35.80 7.66
N GLY A 4 -71.32 35.06 8.74
CA GLY A 4 -70.08 34.90 9.51
C GLY A 4 -69.00 34.16 8.74
N PHE A 5 -67.79 34.67 8.80
CA PHE A 5 -66.58 34.00 8.36
C PHE A 5 -66.18 32.94 9.40
N ALA A 6 -66.18 31.65 9.01
CA ALA A 6 -65.58 30.60 9.79
C ALA A 6 -64.07 30.73 9.76
N ALA A 7 -63.44 30.81 10.92
CA ALA A 7 -61.99 30.82 11.03
C ALA A 7 -61.45 29.42 10.69
N GLU A 8 -60.63 29.34 9.65
CA GLU A 8 -59.88 28.17 9.29
C GLU A 8 -58.78 27.85 10.35
N ALA A 9 -58.87 26.70 10.95
CA ALA A 9 -57.87 26.26 11.96
C ALA A 9 -56.54 25.96 11.24
N VAL A 10 -55.55 26.80 11.46
CA VAL A 10 -54.16 26.56 10.99
C VAL A 10 -53.56 25.46 11.81
N LEU A 11 -53.30 24.28 11.18
CA LEU A 11 -52.57 23.18 11.79
C LEU A 11 -51.13 23.65 12.05
N PRO A 12 -50.56 23.29 13.23
CA PRO A 12 -49.15 23.58 13.50
C PRO A 12 -48.25 22.85 12.53
N PRO A 13 -47.08 23.43 12.13
CA PRO A 13 -46.12 22.77 11.22
C PRO A 13 -45.65 21.44 11.82
N ALA A 14 -45.64 20.41 10.98
CA ALA A 14 -45.17 19.10 11.36
C ALA A 14 -43.70 19.18 11.85
N THR A 15 -43.43 18.66 13.03
CA THR A 15 -42.08 18.56 13.56
C THR A 15 -41.21 17.72 12.59
N PRO A 16 -39.99 18.19 12.20
CA PRO A 16 -39.15 17.40 11.32
C PRO A 16 -38.80 16.08 11.99
N VAL A 17 -39.09 14.96 11.33
CA VAL A 17 -38.65 13.62 11.75
C VAL A 17 -37.15 13.59 11.57
N VAL A 18 -36.39 13.67 12.65
CA VAL A 18 -34.96 13.48 12.66
C VAL A 18 -34.70 11.97 12.43
N THR A 19 -34.37 11.60 11.20
CA THR A 19 -33.90 10.26 10.90
C THR A 19 -32.55 10.08 11.61
N PRO A 20 -32.41 9.08 12.52
CA PRO A 20 -31.11 8.84 13.17
C PRO A 20 -30.07 8.55 12.09
N ALA A 21 -28.88 9.15 12.22
CA ALA A 21 -27.76 8.88 11.35
C ALA A 21 -27.47 7.36 11.34
N PRO A 22 -27.09 6.78 10.18
CA PRO A 22 -26.77 5.36 10.11
C PRO A 22 -25.65 5.04 11.10
N VAL A 23 -25.94 4.16 12.05
CA VAL A 23 -24.95 3.67 13.03
C VAL A 23 -23.98 2.77 12.24
N THR A 24 -22.76 3.24 12.01
CA THR A 24 -21.69 2.40 11.45
C THR A 24 -21.43 1.26 12.46
N PRO A 25 -21.51 -0.02 12.04
CA PRO A 25 -21.21 -1.13 12.95
C PRO A 25 -19.80 -0.98 13.54
N ALA A 26 -19.66 -1.25 14.82
CA ALA A 26 -18.35 -1.25 15.46
C ALA A 26 -17.49 -2.34 14.82
N LEU A 27 -16.21 -2.02 14.57
CA LEU A 27 -15.26 -2.99 14.03
C LEU A 27 -15.03 -4.14 15.02
N PRO A 28 -14.83 -5.38 14.53
CA PRO A 28 -14.58 -6.53 15.38
C PRO A 28 -13.32 -6.35 16.22
N THR A 29 -13.41 -6.71 17.52
CA THR A 29 -12.26 -6.75 18.42
C THR A 29 -12.06 -8.18 18.90
N ILE A 30 -10.84 -8.66 18.85
CA ILE A 30 -10.45 -10.01 19.27
C ILE A 30 -9.30 -9.95 20.29
N ALA A 31 -9.27 -10.92 21.21
CA ALA A 31 -8.15 -11.11 22.13
C ALA A 31 -7.13 -12.06 21.48
N VAL A 32 -5.86 -11.65 21.44
CA VAL A 32 -4.75 -12.48 20.94
C VAL A 32 -3.62 -12.49 21.95
N THR A 33 -2.90 -13.61 22.04
CA THR A 33 -1.68 -13.68 22.87
C THR A 33 -0.47 -13.44 21.98
N LEU A 34 0.22 -12.33 22.22
CA LEU A 34 1.46 -11.97 21.54
C LEU A 34 2.52 -11.63 22.58
N ASN A 35 3.75 -12.10 22.37
CA ASN A 35 4.87 -11.76 23.26
C ASN A 35 4.59 -12.04 24.74
N GLY A 36 3.84 -13.12 25.03
CA GLY A 36 3.45 -13.51 26.39
C GLY A 36 2.37 -12.61 27.03
N ARG A 37 1.69 -11.74 26.26
CA ARG A 37 0.63 -10.85 26.74
C ARG A 37 -0.62 -11.01 25.91
N ILE A 38 -1.78 -10.79 26.55
CA ILE A 38 -3.05 -10.70 25.84
C ILE A 38 -3.23 -9.26 25.35
N GLU A 39 -3.38 -9.11 24.05
CA GLU A 39 -3.70 -7.85 23.39
C GLU A 39 -5.13 -7.88 22.85
N GLN A 40 -5.88 -6.80 23.04
CA GLN A 40 -7.17 -6.58 22.38
C GLN A 40 -6.89 -5.86 21.07
N VAL A 41 -7.15 -6.52 19.95
CA VAL A 41 -6.86 -5.97 18.63
C VAL A 41 -8.14 -5.76 17.83
N THR A 42 -8.27 -4.60 17.22
CA THR A 42 -9.37 -4.27 16.31
C THR A 42 -8.97 -4.62 14.89
N ILE A 43 -9.84 -5.35 14.21
CA ILE A 43 -9.66 -5.78 12.81
C ILE A 43 -10.80 -5.23 11.96
N ASP A 44 -10.60 -5.13 10.64
CA ASP A 44 -11.62 -4.58 9.75
C ASP A 44 -12.72 -5.59 9.43
N ASN A 45 -12.33 -6.87 9.29
CA ASN A 45 -13.27 -7.93 8.96
C ASN A 45 -12.88 -9.24 9.66
N ILE A 46 -13.85 -9.85 10.35
CA ILE A 46 -13.64 -11.13 11.07
C ILE A 46 -13.24 -12.29 10.13
N ASN A 47 -13.58 -12.20 8.85
CA ASN A 47 -13.24 -13.22 7.85
C ASN A 47 -11.86 -13.01 7.20
N ASN A 48 -11.20 -11.88 7.45
CA ASN A 48 -9.88 -11.64 6.92
C ASN A 48 -8.85 -12.59 7.57
N PRO A 49 -7.90 -13.14 6.80
CA PRO A 49 -6.80 -13.91 7.36
C PRO A 49 -5.99 -13.10 8.37
N LEU A 50 -5.72 -13.68 9.51
CA LEU A 50 -4.78 -13.15 10.50
C LEU A 50 -3.51 -13.99 10.46
N VAL A 51 -2.35 -13.33 10.47
CA VAL A 51 -1.05 -13.95 10.35
C VAL A 51 -0.10 -13.39 11.41
N VAL A 52 0.63 -14.27 12.09
CA VAL A 52 1.70 -13.88 13.01
C VAL A 52 3.03 -13.96 12.29
N ILE A 53 3.75 -12.83 12.26
CA ILE A 53 5.19 -12.78 11.92
C ILE A 53 5.96 -12.89 13.23
N SER A 54 6.56 -14.04 13.48
CA SER A 54 7.44 -14.26 14.63
C SER A 54 8.87 -13.94 14.26
N THR A 55 9.53 -13.06 15.02
CA THR A 55 10.87 -12.58 14.75
C THR A 55 11.79 -12.73 15.96
N THR A 56 13.07 -12.51 15.77
CA THR A 56 14.04 -12.41 16.89
C THR A 56 13.78 -11.19 17.79
N ALA A 57 13.04 -10.18 17.31
CA ALA A 57 12.65 -9.00 18.08
C ALA A 57 11.27 -9.14 18.77
N GLY A 58 10.51 -10.18 18.45
CA GLY A 58 9.16 -10.46 18.95
C GLY A 58 8.17 -10.75 17.84
N ASP A 59 6.90 -10.87 18.22
CA ASP A 59 5.79 -11.25 17.34
C ASP A 59 4.95 -10.04 16.94
N MET A 60 4.54 -10.01 15.68
CA MET A 60 3.62 -9.01 15.11
C MET A 60 2.42 -9.72 14.49
N LEU A 61 1.22 -9.21 14.72
CA LEU A 61 0.00 -9.70 14.11
C LEU A 61 -0.40 -8.83 12.93
N LEU A 62 -0.61 -9.47 11.78
CA LEU A 62 -1.13 -8.86 10.55
C LEU A 62 -2.57 -9.29 10.32
N GLU A 63 -3.41 -8.39 9.87
CA GLU A 63 -4.64 -8.66 9.13
C GLU A 63 -4.36 -8.48 7.64
N LEU A 64 -4.68 -9.48 6.83
CA LEU A 64 -4.51 -9.43 5.38
C LEU A 64 -5.84 -9.10 4.68
N PHE A 65 -5.77 -8.47 3.51
CA PHE A 65 -6.92 -7.93 2.79
C PHE A 65 -7.17 -8.64 1.45
N PRO A 66 -7.72 -9.88 1.46
CA PRO A 66 -7.92 -10.66 0.24
C PRO A 66 -8.97 -10.06 -0.72
N ALA A 67 -9.87 -9.19 -0.24
CA ALA A 67 -10.82 -8.51 -1.10
C ALA A 67 -10.16 -7.39 -1.93
N GLU A 68 -9.12 -6.78 -1.41
CA GLU A 68 -8.37 -5.70 -2.06
C GLU A 68 -7.20 -6.21 -2.92
N ALA A 69 -6.56 -7.31 -2.51
CA ALA A 69 -5.39 -7.87 -3.18
C ALA A 69 -5.39 -9.41 -3.14
N PRO A 70 -6.33 -10.08 -3.84
CA PRO A 70 -6.54 -11.52 -3.73
C PRO A 70 -5.34 -12.36 -4.13
N GLN A 71 -4.67 -12.05 -5.24
CA GLN A 71 -3.50 -12.78 -5.71
C GLN A 71 -2.29 -12.57 -4.78
N THR A 72 -2.08 -11.34 -4.34
CA THR A 72 -0.98 -10.97 -3.44
C THR A 72 -1.12 -11.67 -2.09
N VAL A 73 -2.33 -11.66 -1.50
CA VAL A 73 -2.60 -12.36 -0.23
C VAL A 73 -2.41 -13.87 -0.40
N ALA A 74 -2.94 -14.46 -1.48
CA ALA A 74 -2.76 -15.89 -1.75
C ALA A 74 -1.28 -16.25 -1.94
N ASN A 75 -0.52 -15.43 -2.67
CA ASN A 75 0.92 -15.62 -2.85
C ASN A 75 1.67 -15.58 -1.51
N PHE A 76 1.40 -14.55 -0.70
CA PHE A 76 2.05 -14.39 0.61
C PHE A 76 1.75 -15.57 1.54
N LEU A 77 0.49 -16.00 1.65
CA LEU A 77 0.09 -17.12 2.51
C LEU A 77 0.71 -18.44 2.07
N THR A 78 0.67 -18.75 0.76
CA THR A 78 1.18 -20.03 0.24
C THR A 78 2.70 -20.11 0.24
N LEU A 79 3.41 -18.98 0.15
CA LEU A 79 4.85 -18.92 0.42
C LEU A 79 5.14 -19.10 1.92
N ALA A 80 4.34 -18.47 2.78
CA ALA A 80 4.54 -18.53 4.24
C ALA A 80 4.32 -19.93 4.81
N ASP A 81 3.32 -20.66 4.32
CA ASP A 81 3.03 -22.02 4.78
C ASP A 81 3.79 -23.12 4.03
N GLY A 82 4.49 -22.77 2.93
CA GLY A 82 5.32 -23.68 2.15
C GLY A 82 4.55 -24.53 1.14
N THR A 83 3.28 -24.21 0.86
CA THR A 83 2.46 -24.95 -0.13
C THR A 83 2.70 -24.50 -1.57
N LYS A 84 3.40 -23.38 -1.77
CA LYS A 84 3.81 -22.89 -3.10
C LYS A 84 5.28 -23.18 -3.37
N ALA A 85 5.56 -23.80 -4.51
CA ALA A 85 6.93 -24.01 -4.97
C ALA A 85 7.61 -22.68 -5.31
N PHE A 86 8.89 -22.60 -5.01
CA PHE A 86 9.76 -21.49 -5.38
C PHE A 86 11.14 -22.00 -5.78
N THR A 87 11.91 -21.16 -6.49
CA THR A 87 13.29 -21.47 -6.86
C THR A 87 14.21 -21.14 -5.69
N ASP A 88 14.88 -22.16 -5.14
CA ASP A 88 15.89 -21.95 -4.10
C ASP A 88 17.12 -21.24 -4.69
N PRO A 89 17.49 -20.04 -4.19
CA PRO A 89 18.59 -19.26 -4.77
C PRO A 89 19.96 -19.93 -4.62
N ALA A 90 20.12 -20.84 -3.65
CA ALA A 90 21.38 -21.53 -3.43
C ALA A 90 21.60 -22.70 -4.40
N THR A 91 20.53 -23.34 -4.86
CA THR A 91 20.60 -24.54 -5.70
C THR A 91 20.02 -24.36 -7.10
N GLY A 92 19.19 -23.32 -7.32
CA GLY A 92 18.44 -23.11 -8.55
C GLY A 92 17.29 -24.12 -8.77
N GLN A 93 17.01 -24.97 -7.78
CA GLN A 93 15.98 -26.00 -7.87
C GLN A 93 14.65 -25.52 -7.31
N GLN A 94 13.55 -26.10 -7.82
CA GLN A 94 12.22 -25.90 -7.25
C GLN A 94 12.10 -26.67 -5.95
N VAL A 95 11.69 -25.95 -4.90
CA VAL A 95 11.47 -26.52 -3.56
C VAL A 95 10.11 -26.09 -3.00
N MET A 96 9.57 -26.89 -2.10
CA MET A 96 8.34 -26.59 -1.36
C MET A 96 8.65 -26.65 0.13
N ARG A 97 8.75 -25.51 0.76
CA ARG A 97 8.94 -25.33 2.21
C ARG A 97 8.52 -23.90 2.57
N PRO A 98 8.27 -23.60 3.85
CA PRO A 98 8.02 -22.22 4.27
C PRO A 98 9.13 -21.28 3.79
N PHE A 99 8.75 -20.36 2.90
CA PHE A 99 9.70 -19.51 2.18
C PHE A 99 10.37 -18.48 3.11
N TYR A 100 9.57 -17.89 4.00
CA TYR A 100 10.04 -16.77 4.83
C TYR A 100 10.82 -17.17 6.07
N ASP A 101 10.79 -18.45 6.44
CA ASP A 101 11.47 -18.96 7.62
C ASP A 101 13.00 -18.81 7.49
N GLY A 102 13.59 -18.10 8.44
CA GLY A 102 15.02 -17.81 8.45
C GLY A 102 15.44 -16.59 7.62
N LEU A 103 14.55 -15.98 6.86
CA LEU A 103 14.86 -14.74 6.15
C LEU A 103 14.96 -13.56 7.13
N ILE A 104 15.57 -12.47 6.68
CA ILE A 104 15.82 -11.29 7.52
C ILE A 104 15.09 -10.06 6.99
N PHE A 105 14.92 -9.08 7.85
CA PHE A 105 14.66 -7.71 7.45
C PHE A 105 15.99 -7.08 7.00
N HIS A 106 16.29 -7.18 5.73
CA HIS A 106 17.57 -6.78 5.15
C HIS A 106 17.73 -5.28 4.96
N ARG A 107 16.64 -4.50 5.04
CA ARG A 107 16.65 -3.05 4.89
C ARG A 107 15.66 -2.41 5.87
N VAL A 108 16.17 -1.49 6.69
CA VAL A 108 15.38 -0.72 7.66
C VAL A 108 15.73 0.75 7.51
N ILE A 109 14.72 1.58 7.28
CA ILE A 109 14.86 3.04 7.25
C ILE A 109 13.95 3.62 8.32
N ALA A 110 14.54 4.17 9.36
CA ALA A 110 13.82 4.77 10.48
C ALA A 110 12.84 5.84 10.00
N GLY A 111 11.62 5.82 10.54
CA GLY A 111 10.55 6.74 10.14
C GLY A 111 9.99 6.51 8.73
N PHE A 112 10.41 5.43 8.05
CA PHE A 112 9.91 5.09 6.73
C PHE A 112 9.33 3.65 6.69
N MET A 113 10.18 2.62 6.68
CA MET A 113 9.72 1.24 6.55
C MET A 113 10.77 0.22 7.00
N ILE A 114 10.32 -1.02 7.23
CA ILE A 114 11.16 -2.21 7.34
C ILE A 114 10.85 -3.13 6.16
N GLN A 115 11.86 -3.67 5.49
CA GLN A 115 11.73 -4.50 4.30
C GLN A 115 12.37 -5.86 4.50
N GLY A 116 11.63 -6.91 4.13
CA GLY A 116 12.07 -8.31 4.22
C GLY A 116 11.59 -9.15 3.04
N GLY A 117 11.76 -10.47 3.14
CA GLY A 117 11.31 -11.41 2.11
C GLY A 117 12.25 -11.56 0.90
N SER A 118 13.47 -11.03 0.97
CA SER A 118 14.51 -11.30 -0.02
C SER A 118 15.07 -12.71 0.18
N PRO A 119 15.03 -13.60 -0.83
CA PRO A 119 15.54 -14.97 -0.69
C PRO A 119 17.04 -15.05 -0.45
N THR A 120 17.79 -14.03 -0.87
CA THR A 120 19.23 -13.92 -0.67
C THR A 120 19.62 -13.16 0.60
N GLY A 121 18.68 -12.40 1.18
CA GLY A 121 18.93 -11.46 2.27
C GLY A 121 19.73 -10.21 1.86
N LEU A 122 19.93 -9.99 0.56
CA LEU A 122 20.67 -8.85 0.00
C LEU A 122 19.77 -7.79 -0.65
N GLY A 123 18.46 -8.04 -0.68
CA GLY A 123 17.50 -7.14 -1.33
C GLY A 123 17.27 -7.43 -2.81
N ASP A 124 17.97 -8.41 -3.34
CA ASP A 124 17.79 -8.94 -4.69
C ASP A 124 17.06 -10.30 -4.66
N GLY A 125 16.83 -10.86 -5.84
CA GLY A 125 16.20 -12.16 -6.01
C GLY A 125 14.68 -12.13 -5.87
N THR A 126 14.09 -13.15 -6.47
CA THR A 126 12.65 -13.40 -6.49
C THR A 126 12.41 -14.86 -6.10
N PRO A 127 11.18 -15.29 -5.85
CA PRO A 127 10.88 -16.70 -5.63
C PRO A 127 10.95 -17.55 -6.91
N GLY A 128 11.50 -16.99 -8.00
CA GLY A 128 11.59 -17.61 -9.34
C GLY A 128 10.46 -17.19 -10.28
N TYR A 129 9.65 -16.23 -9.87
CA TYR A 129 8.56 -15.63 -10.65
C TYR A 129 8.27 -14.22 -10.17
N GLU A 130 7.55 -13.49 -11.01
CA GLU A 130 6.96 -12.19 -10.71
C GLU A 130 5.46 -12.20 -11.04
N PHE A 131 4.70 -11.29 -10.44
CA PHE A 131 3.28 -11.14 -10.69
C PHE A 131 2.84 -9.67 -10.69
N ALA A 132 1.67 -9.43 -11.29
CA ALA A 132 1.12 -8.10 -11.51
C ALA A 132 0.71 -7.39 -10.21
N ASP A 133 0.68 -6.06 -10.27
CA ASP A 133 0.13 -5.22 -9.23
C ASP A 133 -1.39 -5.40 -9.11
N GLU A 134 -1.90 -5.34 -7.88
CA GLU A 134 -3.33 -5.32 -7.58
C GLU A 134 -3.69 -3.97 -6.96
N ILE A 135 -3.83 -2.97 -7.82
CA ILE A 135 -4.06 -1.57 -7.42
C ILE A 135 -5.20 -0.98 -8.24
N SER A 136 -6.13 -0.29 -7.58
CA SER A 136 -7.17 0.51 -8.20
C SER A 136 -6.82 2.00 -8.12
N ALA A 137 -6.59 2.63 -9.25
CA ALA A 137 -6.33 4.06 -9.32
C ALA A 137 -7.56 4.89 -8.95
N VAL A 138 -8.75 4.44 -9.34
CA VAL A 138 -10.01 5.13 -9.07
C VAL A 138 -10.34 5.12 -7.58
N SER A 139 -10.20 3.98 -6.90
CA SER A 139 -10.45 3.90 -5.46
C SER A 139 -9.47 4.73 -4.62
N LEU A 140 -8.26 4.93 -5.13
CA LEU A 140 -7.24 5.81 -4.54
C LEU A 140 -7.41 7.29 -4.95
N GLY A 141 -8.33 7.60 -5.87
CA GLY A 141 -8.58 8.96 -6.35
C GLY A 141 -7.50 9.51 -7.28
N LEU A 142 -6.59 8.66 -7.82
CA LEU A 142 -5.48 9.11 -8.66
C LEU A 142 -5.94 9.70 -10.00
N ASP A 143 -7.11 9.31 -10.47
CA ASP A 143 -7.77 9.84 -11.67
C ASP A 143 -8.30 11.27 -11.50
N LYS A 144 -8.42 11.75 -10.26
CA LYS A 144 -8.89 13.09 -9.89
C LYS A 144 -7.78 13.99 -9.37
N MET A 145 -6.62 13.43 -9.04
CA MET A 145 -5.47 14.20 -8.56
C MET A 145 -4.66 14.71 -9.74
N LEU A 146 -4.57 16.03 -9.90
CA LEU A 146 -3.74 16.63 -10.93
C LEU A 146 -2.24 16.47 -10.58
N VAL A 147 -1.42 16.37 -11.63
CA VAL A 147 0.05 16.32 -11.52
C VAL A 147 0.61 17.62 -10.96
N LEU A 148 0.03 18.75 -11.35
CA LEU A 148 0.36 20.09 -10.82
C LEU A 148 -0.84 20.68 -10.08
N ASP A 149 -0.59 21.39 -9.00
CA ASP A 149 -1.58 22.22 -8.33
C ASP A 149 -1.83 23.53 -9.09
N GLU A 150 -2.74 24.38 -8.55
CA GLU A 150 -3.08 25.67 -9.14
C GLU A 150 -1.90 26.64 -9.22
N GLN A 151 -0.88 26.45 -8.36
CA GLN A 151 0.34 27.24 -8.33
C GLN A 151 1.43 26.67 -9.25
N GLY A 152 1.14 25.54 -9.92
CA GLY A 152 2.08 24.84 -10.79
C GLY A 152 3.12 24.00 -10.05
N MET A 153 2.89 23.68 -8.77
CA MET A 153 3.74 22.83 -7.98
C MET A 153 3.36 21.35 -8.18
N PRO A 154 4.35 20.43 -8.25
CA PRO A 154 4.07 19.00 -8.36
C PRO A 154 3.26 18.48 -7.17
N ASN A 155 2.27 17.66 -7.44
CA ASN A 155 1.50 16.98 -6.40
C ASN A 155 2.45 16.16 -5.50
N PRO A 156 2.38 16.28 -4.16
CA PRO A 156 3.26 15.56 -3.22
C PRO A 156 3.26 14.05 -3.40
N ILE A 157 2.16 13.46 -3.89
CA ILE A 157 2.04 12.02 -4.15
C ILE A 157 3.07 11.51 -5.17
N LEU A 158 3.57 12.37 -6.05
CA LEU A 158 4.58 12.04 -7.04
C LEU A 158 5.98 11.86 -6.42
N GLY A 159 6.16 12.32 -5.19
CA GLY A 159 7.45 12.25 -4.49
C GLY A 159 8.56 13.06 -5.18
N VAL A 160 8.20 14.12 -5.90
CA VAL A 160 9.13 15.03 -6.56
C VAL A 160 9.77 15.95 -5.51
N ARG A 161 11.11 15.92 -5.39
CA ARG A 161 11.87 16.71 -4.42
C ARG A 161 12.86 17.68 -5.09
N SER A 162 13.05 17.52 -6.40
CA SER A 162 14.00 18.33 -7.19
C SER A 162 13.52 18.52 -8.61
N GLN A 163 14.12 19.45 -9.35
CA GLN A 163 13.88 19.61 -10.78
C GLN A 163 14.25 18.32 -11.55
N GLN A 164 15.30 17.63 -11.13
CA GLN A 164 15.69 16.35 -11.73
C GLN A 164 14.60 15.28 -11.52
N ASP A 165 14.01 15.19 -10.32
CA ASP A 165 12.90 14.27 -10.09
C ASP A 165 11.72 14.59 -10.99
N PHE A 166 11.37 15.88 -11.13
CA PHE A 166 10.29 16.31 -12.01
C PHE A 166 10.57 15.96 -13.48
N GLN A 167 11.80 16.21 -13.93
CA GLN A 167 12.23 15.84 -15.26
C GLN A 167 12.04 14.34 -15.53
N VAL A 168 12.52 13.50 -14.61
CA VAL A 168 12.50 12.04 -14.80
C VAL A 168 11.10 11.43 -14.62
N ARG A 169 10.36 11.90 -13.63
CA ARG A 169 9.08 11.27 -13.24
C ARG A 169 7.87 11.81 -13.98
N VAL A 170 7.97 13.02 -14.52
CA VAL A 170 6.83 13.71 -15.17
C VAL A 170 7.14 14.05 -16.62
N LEU A 171 8.21 14.83 -16.88
CA LEU A 171 8.46 15.35 -18.21
C LEU A 171 8.93 14.27 -19.20
N GLN A 172 9.86 13.40 -18.81
CA GLN A 172 10.35 12.34 -19.71
C GLN A 172 9.23 11.38 -20.15
N PRO A 173 8.39 10.82 -19.26
CA PRO A 173 7.26 10.01 -19.68
C PRO A 173 6.30 10.76 -20.63
N LEU A 174 6.02 12.03 -20.35
CA LEU A 174 5.17 12.85 -21.19
C LEU A 174 5.81 13.10 -22.57
N TYR A 175 7.10 13.42 -22.61
CA TYR A 175 7.83 13.59 -23.89
C TYR A 175 7.85 12.30 -24.72
N GLN A 176 8.08 11.17 -24.11
CA GLN A 176 8.01 9.86 -24.76
C GLN A 176 6.62 9.62 -25.36
N LYS A 177 5.57 9.89 -24.58
CA LYS A 177 4.16 9.77 -25.03
C LYS A 177 3.87 10.66 -26.24
N LEU A 178 4.46 11.86 -26.27
CA LEU A 178 4.27 12.84 -27.35
C LEU A 178 5.25 12.66 -28.52
N GLY A 179 6.23 11.73 -28.43
CA GLY A 179 7.25 11.55 -29.45
C GLY A 179 8.23 12.74 -29.55
N ILE A 180 8.43 13.47 -28.44
CA ILE A 180 9.39 14.59 -28.37
C ILE A 180 10.78 13.99 -28.08
N THR A 181 11.70 14.08 -29.05
CA THR A 181 13.02 13.46 -28.97
C THR A 181 14.19 14.44 -29.09
N SER A 182 13.92 15.70 -29.40
CA SER A 182 14.95 16.75 -29.54
C SER A 182 14.47 18.07 -28.94
N LYS A 183 15.43 19.00 -28.75
CA LYS A 183 15.14 20.34 -28.29
C LYS A 183 14.22 21.09 -29.27
N GLU A 184 14.44 20.96 -30.56
CA GLU A 184 13.65 21.58 -31.62
C GLU A 184 12.20 21.07 -31.59
N SER A 185 12.01 19.75 -31.40
CA SER A 185 10.68 19.16 -31.28
C SER A 185 9.95 19.61 -30.02
N LEU A 186 10.69 19.85 -28.93
CA LEU A 186 10.13 20.40 -27.70
C LEU A 186 9.74 21.88 -27.89
N GLU A 187 10.62 22.72 -28.46
CA GLU A 187 10.36 24.13 -28.71
C GLU A 187 9.12 24.33 -29.59
N ALA A 188 8.92 23.46 -30.59
CA ALA A 188 7.74 23.49 -31.45
C ALA A 188 6.43 23.12 -30.72
N ARG A 189 6.50 22.45 -29.57
CA ARG A 189 5.33 21.92 -28.84
C ARG A 189 5.22 22.37 -27.39
N VAL A 190 5.95 23.43 -26.98
CA VAL A 190 5.95 23.93 -25.60
C VAL A 190 4.55 24.23 -25.10
N ALA A 191 3.72 24.90 -25.92
CA ALA A 191 2.34 25.25 -25.53
C ALA A 191 1.46 24.01 -25.29
N GLU A 192 1.64 22.95 -26.11
CA GLU A 192 0.92 21.68 -25.93
C GLU A 192 1.35 20.99 -24.67
N VAL A 193 2.66 20.92 -24.38
CA VAL A 193 3.20 20.33 -23.15
C VAL A 193 2.68 21.08 -21.92
N ASP A 194 2.69 22.42 -21.92
CA ASP A 194 2.20 23.22 -20.80
C ASP A 194 0.69 23.00 -20.56
N GLN A 195 -0.09 22.95 -21.64
CA GLN A 195 -1.52 22.67 -21.55
C GLN A 195 -1.80 21.28 -20.97
N LEU A 196 -1.07 20.25 -21.44
CA LEU A 196 -1.23 18.88 -20.93
C LEU A 196 -0.83 18.77 -19.47
N LEU A 197 0.27 19.38 -19.05
CA LEU A 197 0.71 19.36 -17.66
C LEU A 197 -0.34 19.94 -16.69
N ARG A 198 -1.15 20.91 -17.12
CA ARG A 198 -2.22 21.51 -16.32
C ARG A 198 -3.46 20.62 -16.18
N THR A 199 -3.65 19.67 -17.06
CA THR A 199 -4.83 18.80 -17.10
C THR A 199 -4.50 17.34 -16.77
N LEU A 200 -3.22 16.98 -16.81
CA LEU A 200 -2.73 15.62 -16.56
C LEU A 200 -2.98 15.21 -15.11
N ASN A 201 -3.59 14.05 -14.91
CA ASN A 201 -3.77 13.49 -13.59
C ASN A 201 -2.68 12.44 -13.23
N VAL A 202 -2.64 12.07 -11.95
CA VAL A 202 -1.62 11.15 -11.42
C VAL A 202 -1.76 9.75 -12.01
N LYS A 203 -2.98 9.27 -12.26
CA LYS A 203 -3.21 7.98 -12.93
C LYS A 203 -2.55 7.96 -14.30
N GLU A 204 -2.78 8.99 -15.11
CA GLU A 204 -2.24 9.09 -16.48
C GLU A 204 -0.72 9.10 -16.50
N ILE A 205 -0.08 9.86 -15.62
CA ILE A 205 1.40 9.88 -15.57
C ILE A 205 1.97 8.54 -15.12
N TYR A 206 1.34 7.86 -14.18
CA TYR A 206 1.76 6.52 -13.76
C TYR A 206 1.54 5.47 -14.86
N GLU A 207 0.47 5.58 -15.64
CA GLU A 207 0.25 4.72 -16.81
C GLU A 207 1.32 4.95 -17.89
N MET A 208 1.79 6.18 -18.08
CA MET A 208 2.95 6.47 -18.95
C MET A 208 4.24 5.83 -18.43
N LEU A 209 4.39 5.66 -17.12
CA LEU A 209 5.49 4.94 -16.48
C LEU A 209 5.35 3.42 -16.53
N GLY A 210 4.25 2.89 -17.08
CA GLY A 210 4.03 1.46 -17.27
C GLY A 210 3.06 0.81 -16.28
N TYR A 211 2.55 1.54 -15.29
CA TYR A 211 1.56 1.00 -14.36
C TYR A 211 0.25 0.65 -15.06
N ARG A 212 -0.44 -0.37 -14.56
CA ARG A 212 -1.77 -0.79 -15.02
C ARG A 212 -2.63 -1.03 -13.80
N TYR A 213 -3.86 -0.52 -13.83
CA TYR A 213 -4.76 -0.50 -12.67
C TYR A 213 -5.94 -1.43 -12.86
N LEU A 214 -6.38 -2.04 -11.75
CA LEU A 214 -7.55 -2.92 -11.67
C LEU A 214 -8.67 -2.18 -10.94
N ASP A 215 -9.44 -1.37 -11.68
CA ASP A 215 -10.47 -0.51 -11.08
C ASP A 215 -11.71 -1.29 -10.57
N THR A 216 -11.72 -2.62 -10.70
CA THR A 216 -12.68 -3.52 -10.05
C THR A 216 -12.35 -3.82 -8.59
N LEU A 217 -11.14 -3.51 -8.14
CA LEU A 217 -10.69 -3.66 -6.76
C LEU A 217 -10.85 -2.35 -5.98
N ASN A 218 -10.77 -2.45 -4.66
CA ASN A 218 -10.54 -1.30 -3.79
C ASN A 218 -9.12 -1.39 -3.24
N SER A 219 -8.38 -0.29 -3.32
CA SER A 219 -7.03 -0.24 -2.79
C SER A 219 -6.94 0.69 -1.59
N ARG A 220 -5.95 0.45 -0.74
CA ARG A 220 -5.67 1.27 0.44
C ARG A 220 -4.42 2.10 0.23
N THR A 221 -4.41 3.29 0.81
CA THR A 221 -3.22 4.14 0.86
C THR A 221 -2.17 3.55 1.79
N PRO A 222 -0.87 3.74 1.50
CA PRO A 222 0.21 3.24 2.33
C PRO A 222 0.44 4.13 3.57
N VAL A 223 -0.52 4.08 4.50
CA VAL A 223 -0.42 4.73 5.82
C VAL A 223 0.45 3.91 6.77
N GLN A 224 0.76 4.45 7.95
CA GLN A 224 1.54 3.75 8.96
C GLN A 224 0.97 2.36 9.31
N GLY A 225 1.85 1.37 9.38
CA GLY A 225 1.54 0.00 9.80
C GLY A 225 0.97 -0.90 8.70
N VAL A 226 0.88 -0.45 7.45
CA VAL A 226 0.47 -1.34 6.36
C VAL A 226 1.64 -2.21 5.89
N ILE A 227 1.30 -3.42 5.39
CA ILE A 227 2.21 -4.25 4.63
C ILE A 227 1.89 -4.11 3.14
N ALA A 228 2.93 -3.89 2.34
CA ALA A 228 2.83 -3.75 0.89
C ALA A 228 3.96 -4.50 0.18
N MET A 229 3.74 -4.83 -1.10
CA MET A 229 4.76 -5.50 -1.92
C MET A 229 5.89 -4.53 -2.29
N ALA A 230 7.12 -4.94 -2.01
CA ALA A 230 8.29 -4.32 -2.62
C ALA A 230 8.40 -4.79 -4.07
N ASN A 231 8.74 -3.88 -4.97
CA ASN A 231 8.93 -4.15 -6.39
C ASN A 231 10.02 -3.25 -6.99
N SER A 232 10.46 -3.56 -8.20
CA SER A 232 11.43 -2.78 -8.99
C SER A 232 10.77 -1.98 -10.11
N GLY A 233 9.48 -1.78 -10.05
CA GLY A 233 8.64 -1.10 -11.02
C GLY A 233 7.32 -1.83 -11.24
N PRO A 234 6.52 -1.44 -12.24
CA PRO A 234 5.22 -2.03 -12.50
C PRO A 234 5.28 -3.55 -12.70
N ASN A 235 4.35 -4.28 -12.05
CA ASN A 235 4.15 -5.72 -12.24
C ASN A 235 5.39 -6.59 -11.93
N SER A 236 6.25 -6.17 -11.01
CA SER A 236 7.46 -6.90 -10.60
C SER A 236 7.40 -7.39 -9.15
N ASN A 237 6.21 -7.76 -8.69
CA ASN A 237 6.03 -8.32 -7.35
C ASN A 237 6.51 -9.76 -7.28
N GLY A 238 7.19 -10.12 -6.20
CA GLY A 238 7.70 -11.47 -5.97
C GLY A 238 7.40 -11.94 -4.55
N SER A 239 8.41 -11.97 -3.70
CA SER A 239 8.29 -12.35 -2.28
C SER A 239 8.60 -11.21 -1.33
N GLN A 240 9.30 -10.16 -1.78
CA GLN A 240 9.72 -9.09 -0.90
C GLN A 240 8.54 -8.18 -0.54
N PHE A 241 8.48 -7.80 0.72
CA PHE A 241 7.47 -6.90 1.28
C PHE A 241 8.11 -5.86 2.18
N PHE A 242 7.40 -4.80 2.45
CA PHE A 242 7.76 -3.84 3.49
C PHE A 242 6.58 -3.52 4.40
N ILE A 243 6.88 -3.11 5.63
CA ILE A 243 5.89 -2.62 6.59
C ILE A 243 6.25 -1.17 6.90
N THR A 244 5.29 -0.28 6.74
CA THR A 244 5.49 1.17 6.91
C THR A 244 5.58 1.57 8.39
N LEU A 245 6.50 2.47 8.70
CA LEU A 245 6.67 3.07 10.03
C LEU A 245 6.00 4.44 10.13
N ALA A 246 5.59 5.02 9.00
CA ALA A 246 4.90 6.29 8.89
C ALA A 246 4.03 6.28 7.63
N ASP A 247 3.22 7.34 7.43
CA ASP A 247 2.47 7.53 6.19
C ASP A 247 3.44 7.81 5.03
N THR A 248 3.27 7.09 3.92
CA THR A 248 4.17 7.12 2.76
C THR A 248 3.41 7.45 1.48
N ALA A 249 2.76 8.62 1.45
CA ALA A 249 1.86 9.02 0.36
C ALA A 249 2.49 8.88 -1.04
N TRP A 250 3.80 9.09 -1.18
CA TRP A 250 4.53 8.97 -2.45
C TRP A 250 4.64 7.54 -3.00
N LEU A 251 4.24 6.53 -2.23
CA LEU A 251 4.15 5.13 -2.67
C LEU A 251 2.75 4.75 -3.17
N THR A 252 1.76 5.64 -2.97
CA THR A 252 0.38 5.40 -3.39
C THR A 252 0.29 5.14 -4.89
N GLY A 253 -0.39 4.07 -5.26
CA GLY A 253 -0.58 3.69 -6.67
C GLY A 253 0.60 2.96 -7.31
N LYS A 254 1.68 2.69 -6.57
CA LYS A 254 2.89 2.01 -7.06
C LYS A 254 3.21 0.69 -6.37
N HIS A 255 2.67 0.46 -5.19
CA HIS A 255 2.87 -0.74 -4.39
C HIS A 255 1.54 -1.29 -3.91
N THR A 256 1.31 -2.58 -4.12
CA THR A 256 0.09 -3.27 -3.66
C THR A 256 0.09 -3.36 -2.15
N VAL A 257 -0.81 -2.64 -1.49
CA VAL A 257 -1.09 -2.79 -0.06
C VAL A 257 -2.02 -3.98 0.13
N PHE A 258 -1.61 -4.95 0.96
CA PHE A 258 -2.34 -6.20 1.11
C PHE A 258 -2.63 -6.61 2.55
N GLY A 259 -2.28 -5.76 3.54
CA GLY A 259 -2.57 -6.01 4.95
C GLY A 259 -2.15 -4.85 5.85
N LYS A 260 -2.35 -5.05 7.15
CA LYS A 260 -1.98 -4.07 8.18
C LYS A 260 -1.62 -4.76 9.50
N ILE A 261 -0.64 -4.20 10.22
CA ILE A 261 -0.33 -4.59 11.60
C ILE A 261 -1.52 -4.25 12.49
N ARG A 262 -1.95 -5.23 13.30
CA ARG A 262 -3.04 -5.08 14.27
C ARG A 262 -2.60 -5.30 15.72
N GLY A 263 -1.54 -6.08 15.94
CA GLY A 263 -0.95 -6.34 17.24
C GLY A 263 0.56 -6.40 17.16
N GLY A 264 1.24 -6.29 18.31
CA GLY A 264 2.70 -6.26 18.36
C GLY A 264 3.33 -5.00 17.78
N VAL A 265 2.63 -3.86 17.76
CA VAL A 265 3.10 -2.58 17.21
C VAL A 265 4.43 -2.14 17.85
N ALA A 266 4.64 -2.44 19.14
CA ALA A 266 5.89 -2.15 19.81
C ALA A 266 7.09 -2.90 19.19
N VAL A 267 6.86 -4.12 18.67
CA VAL A 267 7.90 -4.90 17.97
C VAL A 267 8.26 -4.23 16.64
N LEU A 268 7.28 -3.73 15.89
CA LEU A 268 7.51 -2.94 14.67
C LEU A 268 8.40 -1.72 14.98
N ASP A 269 8.11 -1.00 16.06
CA ASP A 269 8.89 0.18 16.49
C ASP A 269 10.32 -0.21 16.89
N ILE A 270 10.50 -1.34 17.57
CA ILE A 270 11.83 -1.87 17.94
C ILE A 270 12.65 -2.17 16.69
N ILE A 271 12.07 -2.89 15.72
CA ILE A 271 12.76 -3.19 14.46
C ILE A 271 13.08 -1.90 13.69
N GLY A 272 12.13 -0.96 13.63
CA GLY A 272 12.30 0.31 12.93
C GLY A 272 13.37 1.24 13.51
N LYS A 273 13.80 1.00 14.76
CA LYS A 273 14.85 1.74 15.46
C LYS A 273 16.17 0.98 15.59
N THR A 274 16.27 -0.21 14.99
CA THR A 274 17.51 -0.99 15.06
C THR A 274 18.66 -0.22 14.40
N PRO A 275 19.88 -0.27 14.96
CA PRO A 275 21.05 0.33 14.32
C PRO A 275 21.34 -0.31 12.96
N VAL A 276 21.62 0.51 11.96
CA VAL A 276 21.87 0.09 10.59
C VAL A 276 23.22 0.62 10.08
N ASN A 277 23.76 -0.03 9.05
CA ASN A 277 24.92 0.44 8.30
C ASN A 277 24.53 1.53 7.27
N THR A 278 25.49 2.00 6.48
CA THR A 278 25.29 3.02 5.43
C THR A 278 24.33 2.59 4.32
N GLU A 279 24.10 1.30 4.14
CA GLU A 279 23.17 0.71 3.17
C GLU A 279 21.79 0.41 3.78
N SER A 280 21.52 0.91 4.99
CA SER A 280 20.29 0.68 5.74
C SER A 280 20.05 -0.79 6.15
N ARG A 281 21.10 -1.62 6.17
CA ARG A 281 21.03 -2.98 6.68
C ARG A 281 21.24 -2.97 8.21
N PRO A 282 20.38 -3.68 8.98
CA PRO A 282 20.59 -3.86 10.42
C PRO A 282 21.99 -4.40 10.74
N LEU A 283 22.68 -3.82 11.73
CA LEU A 283 23.99 -4.29 12.20
C LEU A 283 23.89 -5.67 12.86
N GLN A 284 22.75 -5.99 13.44
CA GLN A 284 22.38 -7.31 13.92
C GLN A 284 21.13 -7.75 13.15
N ASP A 285 21.18 -8.94 12.56
CA ASP A 285 20.08 -9.44 11.77
C ASP A 285 18.81 -9.60 12.62
N VAL A 286 17.72 -9.02 12.15
CA VAL A 286 16.38 -9.30 12.65
C VAL A 286 15.79 -10.39 11.77
N THR A 287 15.75 -11.60 12.32
CA THR A 287 15.35 -12.79 11.58
C THR A 287 13.86 -13.06 11.76
N ILE A 288 13.19 -13.37 10.66
CA ILE A 288 11.84 -13.93 10.63
C ILE A 288 11.98 -15.42 11.00
N LYS A 289 11.50 -15.78 12.18
CA LYS A 289 11.50 -17.19 12.62
C LYS A 289 10.45 -17.98 11.85
N THR A 290 9.24 -17.44 11.81
CA THR A 290 8.11 -18.02 11.06
C THR A 290 7.11 -16.93 10.66
N ILE A 291 6.35 -17.20 9.59
CA ILE A 291 5.10 -16.52 9.28
C ILE A 291 4.02 -17.58 9.20
N ARG A 292 3.01 -17.52 10.11
CA ARG A 292 1.96 -18.55 10.17
C ARG A 292 0.59 -17.93 10.40
N PRO A 293 -0.46 -18.53 9.82
CA PRO A 293 -1.83 -18.14 10.14
C PRO A 293 -2.10 -18.27 11.63
N LEU A 294 -2.81 -17.29 12.20
CA LEU A 294 -3.37 -17.39 13.53
C LEU A 294 -4.57 -18.33 13.49
N LEU A 295 -4.46 -19.48 14.13
CA LEU A 295 -5.58 -20.40 14.29
C LEU A 295 -6.59 -19.78 15.28
N ARG A 296 -7.84 -19.69 14.87
CA ARG A 296 -8.97 -19.17 15.66
C ARG A 296 -9.82 -20.32 16.17
#